data_8730e3a9559de91576e6b92cc7aa1229
#
_entry.id   8730e3a9559de91576e6b92cc7aa1229
#
_cell.length_a   1.000
_cell.length_b   1.000
_cell.length_c   1.000
_cell.angle_alpha   90.00
_cell.angle_beta   90.00
_cell.angle_gamma   90.00
#
_symmetry.space_group_name_H-M   'P 1'
#
loop_
_entity.id
_entity.type
_entity.pdbx_description
1 polymer ?
#
loop_
_entity_poly.entity_id
_entity_poly.type
_entity_poly.pdbx_seq_one_letter_code
_entity_poly.pdbx_strand_id
1 'polypeptide(L)'
;MFNIKKIKTMQFLAKNSIIFIFIFGLYACTKEPANTPVSLYCGIINEKLYSFSRLSDFEKKKFDELKKSRFLKYKNDFLEAAQTFDIEWELLAAVAFQESQWNPKARSATQVKGMMMLTLPTAASVGVTNRLDPIQSIYGGAQYISDLKSNTDYGTSSG
;
A
#
# COMPACT_ATOMS: atom_id res chain seq x y z
N MET A 1 -7.55 -26.34 -4.59
CA MET A 1 -8.43 -26.10 -3.41
C MET A 1 -8.05 -24.74 -2.85
N PHE A 2 -8.70 -23.68 -3.35
CA PHE A 2 -8.38 -22.28 -3.03
C PHE A 2 -8.79 -21.95 -1.60
N ASN A 3 -7.87 -21.36 -0.84
CA ASN A 3 -8.03 -21.14 0.59
C ASN A 3 -8.92 -19.91 0.87
N ILE A 4 -10.18 -20.16 1.22
CA ILE A 4 -11.23 -19.18 1.57
C ILE A 4 -10.78 -18.14 2.63
N LYS A 5 -9.75 -18.44 3.42
CA LYS A 5 -9.15 -17.48 4.36
C LYS A 5 -8.47 -16.29 3.69
N LYS A 6 -7.91 -16.47 2.46
CA LYS A 6 -7.28 -15.37 1.69
C LYS A 6 -8.29 -14.35 1.18
N ILE A 7 -9.49 -14.80 0.81
CA ILE A 7 -10.59 -13.93 0.36
C ILE A 7 -11.12 -13.06 1.51
N LYS A 8 -11.17 -13.60 2.74
CA LYS A 8 -11.57 -12.82 3.92
C LYS A 8 -10.59 -11.72 4.29
N THR A 9 -9.29 -11.91 4.03
CA THR A 9 -8.27 -10.87 4.26
C THR A 9 -8.40 -9.74 3.24
N MET A 10 -8.67 -10.06 1.97
CA MET A 10 -8.97 -9.04 0.94
C MET A 10 -10.29 -8.32 1.19
N GLN A 11 -11.33 -9.02 1.69
CA GLN A 11 -12.59 -8.38 2.09
C GLN A 11 -12.46 -7.51 3.35
N PHE A 12 -11.53 -7.82 4.24
CA PHE A 12 -11.19 -6.97 5.38
C PHE A 12 -10.46 -5.69 4.90
N LEU A 13 -9.59 -5.78 3.90
CA LEU A 13 -8.95 -4.64 3.25
C LEU A 13 -9.99 -3.75 2.53
N ALA A 14 -10.98 -4.34 1.87
CA ALA A 14 -12.06 -3.60 1.21
C ALA A 14 -12.99 -2.88 2.22
N LYS A 15 -13.16 -3.41 3.42
CA LYS A 15 -13.97 -2.77 4.47
C LYS A 15 -13.30 -1.56 5.12
N ASN A 16 -11.95 -1.48 5.05
CA ASN A 16 -11.17 -0.31 5.47
C ASN A 16 -10.80 0.60 4.29
N SER A 17 -11.55 0.52 3.20
CA SER A 17 -11.38 1.22 1.91
C SER A 17 -11.25 2.76 2.02
N ILE A 18 -11.60 3.33 3.16
CA ILE A 18 -11.51 4.78 3.41
C ILE A 18 -10.05 5.24 3.45
N ILE A 19 -9.13 4.42 3.97
CA ILE A 19 -7.69 4.75 4.00
C ILE A 19 -7.09 4.71 2.59
N PHE A 20 -7.55 3.79 1.74
CA PHE A 20 -7.16 3.69 0.33
C PHE A 20 -7.54 4.94 -0.47
N ILE A 21 -8.77 5.45 -0.28
CA ILE A 21 -9.27 6.67 -0.93
C ILE A 21 -8.46 7.89 -0.48
N PHE A 22 -8.02 7.93 0.79
CA PHE A 22 -7.23 9.03 1.33
C PHE A 22 -5.82 9.13 0.72
N ILE A 23 -5.14 8.01 0.54
CA ILE A 23 -3.78 7.99 -0.04
C ILE A 23 -3.85 8.30 -1.53
N PHE A 24 -4.83 7.76 -2.26
CA PHE A 24 -5.05 7.99 -3.69
C PHE A 24 -5.46 9.45 -4.00
N GLY A 25 -6.41 10.01 -3.24
CA GLY A 25 -6.90 11.37 -3.46
C GLY A 25 -5.84 12.44 -3.25
N LEU A 26 -4.96 12.27 -2.26
CA LEU A 26 -3.91 13.24 -1.95
C LEU A 26 -2.80 13.30 -3.00
N TYR A 27 -2.56 12.21 -3.74
CA TYR A 27 -1.43 12.16 -4.67
C TYR A 27 -1.77 12.55 -6.10
N ALA A 28 -2.94 12.21 -6.58
CA ALA A 28 -3.40 12.67 -7.90
C ALA A 28 -3.36 14.20 -8.01
N CYS A 29 -3.53 14.89 -6.88
CA CYS A 29 -3.55 16.35 -6.82
C CYS A 29 -2.18 17.02 -6.69
N THR A 30 -1.11 16.29 -6.35
CA THR A 30 0.23 16.91 -6.16
C THR A 30 1.05 17.00 -7.45
N LYS A 31 0.62 16.39 -8.55
CA LYS A 31 1.32 16.42 -9.85
C LYS A 31 0.89 17.53 -10.78
N GLU A 32 -0.20 18.23 -10.48
CA GLU A 32 -0.73 19.29 -11.33
C GLU A 32 -0.15 20.67 -10.96
N PRO A 33 0.14 21.54 -11.94
CA PRO A 33 0.55 22.92 -11.67
C PRO A 33 -0.55 23.68 -10.93
N ALA A 34 -0.14 24.53 -9.97
CA ALA A 34 -1.00 25.16 -8.95
C ALA A 34 -2.17 26.02 -9.46
N ASN A 35 -2.28 26.26 -10.76
CA ASN A 35 -3.28 27.17 -11.37
C ASN A 35 -4.20 26.49 -12.39
N THR A 36 -4.37 25.17 -12.36
CA THR A 36 -5.34 24.50 -13.23
C THR A 36 -6.69 24.35 -12.54
N PRO A 37 -7.83 24.30 -13.28
CA PRO A 37 -9.13 23.96 -12.71
C PRO A 37 -9.12 22.64 -11.93
N VAL A 38 -8.26 21.69 -12.34
CA VAL A 38 -8.06 20.41 -11.69
C VAL A 38 -7.45 20.57 -10.30
N SER A 39 -6.48 21.50 -10.11
CA SER A 39 -5.87 21.75 -8.80
C SER A 39 -6.87 22.32 -7.78
N LEU A 40 -7.81 23.14 -8.23
CA LEU A 40 -8.89 23.68 -7.39
C LEU A 40 -9.87 22.57 -6.98
N TYR A 41 -10.25 21.69 -7.92
CA TYR A 41 -11.09 20.53 -7.64
C TYR A 41 -10.40 19.58 -6.65
N CYS A 42 -9.11 19.35 -6.81
CA CYS A 42 -8.30 18.54 -5.92
C CYS A 42 -8.23 19.11 -4.50
N GLY A 43 -8.12 20.44 -4.35
CA GLY A 43 -8.18 21.09 -3.03
C GLY A 43 -9.52 20.85 -2.34
N ILE A 44 -10.64 21.05 -3.05
CA ILE A 44 -11.99 20.83 -2.53
C ILE A 44 -12.25 19.35 -2.20
N ILE A 45 -11.81 18.43 -3.05
CA ILE A 45 -11.95 16.98 -2.80
C ILE A 45 -11.13 16.57 -1.59
N ASN A 46 -9.89 17.05 -1.47
CA ASN A 46 -9.04 16.72 -0.31
C ASN A 46 -9.62 17.25 0.99
N GLU A 47 -10.13 18.48 1.01
CA GLU A 47 -10.77 19.05 2.19
C GLU A 47 -12.03 18.27 2.57
N LYS A 48 -12.89 17.94 1.61
CA LYS A 48 -14.09 17.13 1.85
C LYS A 48 -13.76 15.71 2.26
N LEU A 49 -12.81 15.04 1.61
CA LEU A 49 -12.36 13.70 2.00
C LEU A 49 -11.81 13.69 3.43
N TYR A 50 -11.07 14.74 3.82
CA TYR A 50 -10.57 14.89 5.19
C TYR A 50 -11.71 15.11 6.19
N SER A 51 -12.77 15.84 5.82
CA SER A 51 -13.94 16.05 6.66
C SER A 51 -14.84 14.82 6.78
N PHE A 52 -14.90 13.99 5.73
CA PHE A 52 -15.64 12.72 5.72
C PHE A 52 -14.89 11.54 6.33
N SER A 53 -13.59 11.69 6.64
CA SER A 53 -12.85 10.59 7.24
C SER A 53 -13.38 10.31 8.65
N ARG A 54 -13.74 9.06 8.89
CA ARG A 54 -14.07 8.55 10.24
C ARG A 54 -12.87 8.50 11.18
N LEU A 55 -11.70 8.94 10.71
CA LEU A 55 -10.48 8.97 11.50
C LEU A 55 -10.59 10.09 12.53
N SER A 56 -10.32 9.75 13.77
CA SER A 56 -10.16 10.71 14.85
C SER A 56 -8.92 11.59 14.61
N ASP A 57 -8.87 12.76 15.24
CA ASP A 57 -7.70 13.64 15.14
C ASP A 57 -6.43 12.98 15.68
N PHE A 58 -6.57 12.08 16.65
CA PHE A 58 -5.48 11.26 17.15
C PHE A 58 -4.90 10.34 16.06
N GLU A 59 -5.78 9.65 15.30
CA GLU A 59 -5.35 8.75 14.21
C GLU A 59 -4.70 9.52 13.08
N LYS A 60 -5.24 10.69 12.70
CA LYS A 60 -4.63 11.58 11.70
C LYS A 60 -3.24 12.03 12.12
N LYS A 61 -3.09 12.51 13.36
CA LYS A 61 -1.78 12.91 13.92
C LYS A 61 -0.81 11.74 13.93
N LYS A 62 -1.26 10.56 14.32
CA LYS A 62 -0.42 9.35 14.33
C LYS A 62 0.03 8.94 12.94
N PHE A 63 -0.86 9.02 11.95
CA PHE A 63 -0.51 8.78 10.55
C PHE A 63 0.58 9.74 10.05
N ASP A 64 0.42 11.05 10.33
CA ASP A 64 1.40 12.08 9.93
C ASP A 64 2.76 11.87 10.59
N GLU A 65 2.80 11.47 11.86
CA GLU A 65 4.03 11.12 12.56
C GLU A 65 4.73 9.92 11.90
N LEU A 66 3.98 8.87 11.59
CA LEU A 66 4.52 7.66 10.94
C LEU A 66 4.98 7.94 9.51
N LYS A 67 4.24 8.76 8.76
CA LYS A 67 4.64 9.22 7.43
C LYS A 67 5.98 9.92 7.48
N LYS A 68 6.17 10.88 8.39
CA LYS A 68 7.42 11.64 8.54
C LYS A 68 8.57 10.78 9.06
N SER A 69 8.32 9.93 10.05
CA SER A 69 9.37 9.18 10.75
C SER A 69 9.78 7.88 10.05
N ARG A 70 8.87 7.26 9.27
CA ARG A 70 9.10 5.95 8.64
C ARG A 70 9.00 5.98 7.12
N PHE A 71 7.85 6.39 6.57
CA PHE A 71 7.60 6.32 5.13
C PHE A 71 8.62 7.10 4.30
N LEU A 72 8.90 8.36 4.68
CA LEU A 72 9.81 9.21 3.91
C LEU A 72 11.22 8.63 3.76
N LYS A 73 11.66 7.75 4.65
CA LYS A 73 12.97 7.07 4.56
C LYS A 73 13.04 6.10 3.38
N TYR A 74 11.90 5.53 2.99
CA TYR A 74 11.79 4.47 1.98
C TYR A 74 10.97 4.89 0.76
N LYS A 75 10.62 6.19 0.66
CA LYS A 75 9.77 6.69 -0.43
C LYS A 75 10.34 6.35 -1.80
N ASN A 76 11.65 6.53 -1.98
CA ASN A 76 12.30 6.25 -3.27
C ASN A 76 12.29 4.74 -3.57
N ASP A 77 12.52 3.89 -2.57
CA ASP A 77 12.43 2.43 -2.75
C ASP A 77 11.03 1.98 -3.17
N PHE A 78 9.98 2.61 -2.63
CA PHE A 78 8.60 2.38 -3.07
C PHE A 78 8.36 2.82 -4.51
N LEU A 79 8.90 3.98 -4.93
CA LEU A 79 8.78 4.47 -6.29
C LEU A 79 9.50 3.55 -7.29
N GLU A 80 10.73 3.14 -6.98
CA GLU A 80 11.53 2.27 -7.84
C GLU A 80 10.95 0.86 -7.96
N ALA A 81 10.52 0.27 -6.85
CA ALA A 81 9.87 -1.04 -6.86
C ALA A 81 8.56 -1.02 -7.65
N ALA A 82 7.75 0.01 -7.47
CA ALA A 82 6.49 0.18 -8.18
C ALA A 82 6.70 0.32 -9.69
N GLN A 83 7.71 1.11 -10.09
CA GLN A 83 8.10 1.25 -11.50
C GLN A 83 8.63 -0.08 -12.07
N THR A 84 9.41 -0.85 -11.30
CA THR A 84 9.98 -2.12 -11.74
C THR A 84 8.91 -3.16 -12.03
N PHE A 85 7.84 -3.18 -11.25
CA PHE A 85 6.79 -4.21 -11.33
C PHE A 85 5.46 -3.71 -11.91
N ASP A 86 5.44 -2.52 -12.52
CA ASP A 86 4.28 -1.90 -13.16
C ASP A 86 3.03 -1.87 -12.26
N ILE A 87 3.21 -1.31 -11.06
CA ILE A 87 2.13 -1.07 -10.10
C ILE A 87 2.16 0.38 -9.61
N GLU A 88 1.03 0.87 -9.09
CA GLU A 88 0.97 2.19 -8.48
C GLU A 88 1.76 2.18 -7.15
N TRP A 89 2.72 3.11 -6.99
CA TRP A 89 3.53 3.19 -5.78
C TRP A 89 2.67 3.52 -4.54
N GLU A 90 1.58 4.26 -4.73
CA GLU A 90 0.62 4.59 -3.69
C GLU A 90 -0.07 3.35 -3.14
N LEU A 91 -0.44 2.43 -4.03
CA LEU A 91 -1.01 1.14 -3.66
C LEU A 91 0.00 0.34 -2.82
N LEU A 92 1.24 0.24 -3.30
CA LEU A 92 2.29 -0.47 -2.59
C LEU A 92 2.55 0.12 -1.20
N ALA A 93 2.64 1.47 -1.11
CA ALA A 93 2.84 2.18 0.15
C ALA A 93 1.65 2.02 1.10
N ALA A 94 0.42 2.01 0.58
CA ALA A 94 -0.79 1.80 1.37
C ALA A 94 -0.87 0.38 1.93
N VAL A 95 -0.52 -0.63 1.14
CA VAL A 95 -0.42 -2.02 1.61
C VAL A 95 0.62 -2.13 2.72
N ALA A 96 1.82 -1.56 2.54
CA ALA A 96 2.86 -1.56 3.58
C ALA A 96 2.43 -0.86 4.87
N PHE A 97 1.65 0.23 4.77
CA PHE A 97 1.07 0.88 5.94
C PHE A 97 0.10 -0.02 6.67
N GLN A 98 -0.82 -0.65 5.94
CA GLN A 98 -1.82 -1.54 6.51
C GLN A 98 -1.18 -2.78 7.16
N GLU A 99 -0.12 -3.31 6.57
CA GLU A 99 0.57 -4.51 7.05
C GLU A 99 1.45 -4.23 8.29
N SER A 100 2.19 -3.14 8.31
CA SER A 100 3.20 -2.89 9.33
C SER A 100 3.31 -1.44 9.82
N GLN A 101 2.50 -0.53 9.29
CA GLN A 101 2.70 0.91 9.49
C GLN A 101 4.12 1.36 9.06
N TRP A 102 4.59 0.82 7.93
CA TRP A 102 5.95 1.04 7.40
C TRP A 102 7.08 0.65 8.37
N ASN A 103 6.87 -0.37 9.20
CA ASN A 103 7.88 -0.85 10.13
C ASN A 103 8.67 -2.04 9.53
N PRO A 104 9.95 -1.86 9.15
CA PRO A 104 10.73 -2.94 8.56
C PRO A 104 11.02 -4.09 9.54
N LYS A 105 10.90 -3.84 10.84
CA LYS A 105 11.15 -4.83 11.90
C LYS A 105 9.86 -5.49 12.40
N ALA A 106 8.73 -5.28 11.74
CA ALA A 106 7.46 -5.87 12.14
C ALA A 106 7.52 -7.40 12.15
N ARG A 107 6.86 -7.98 13.14
CA ARG A 107 6.75 -9.44 13.33
C ARG A 107 5.37 -9.75 13.91
N SER A 108 4.72 -10.79 13.42
CA SER A 108 3.48 -11.30 13.99
C SER A 108 3.67 -12.63 14.69
N ALA A 109 2.68 -13.02 15.48
CA ALA A 109 2.63 -14.35 16.09
C ALA A 109 2.56 -15.48 15.04
N THR A 110 2.05 -15.21 13.84
CA THR A 110 1.94 -16.14 12.72
C THR A 110 3.19 -16.20 11.83
N GLN A 111 4.34 -15.72 12.32
CA GLN A 111 5.63 -15.77 11.64
C GLN A 111 5.75 -14.91 10.35
N VAL A 112 4.80 -14.04 10.04
CA VAL A 112 5.00 -13.02 8.98
C VAL A 112 5.93 -11.91 9.48
N LYS A 113 6.75 -11.36 8.58
CA LYS A 113 7.82 -10.42 8.96
C LYS A 113 8.04 -9.34 7.91
N GLY A 114 8.60 -8.23 8.38
CA GLY A 114 9.09 -7.13 7.54
C GLY A 114 8.03 -6.11 7.19
N MET A 115 8.40 -5.15 6.37
CA MET A 115 7.56 -4.01 6.01
C MET A 115 6.28 -4.45 5.29
N MET A 116 6.35 -5.47 4.42
CA MET A 116 5.23 -6.02 3.67
C MET A 116 4.63 -7.27 4.33
N MET A 117 5.05 -7.62 5.56
CA MET A 117 4.56 -8.77 6.34
C MET A 117 4.49 -10.07 5.52
N LEU A 118 5.58 -10.40 4.82
CA LEU A 118 5.64 -11.57 3.96
C LEU A 118 5.70 -12.85 4.78
N THR A 119 4.97 -13.88 4.33
CA THR A 119 5.13 -15.25 4.83
C THR A 119 6.43 -15.86 4.30
N LEU A 120 6.91 -16.96 4.87
CA LEU A 120 8.07 -17.68 4.31
C LEU A 120 7.83 -18.19 2.87
N PRO A 121 6.68 -18.85 2.58
CA PRO A 121 6.40 -19.29 1.22
C PRO A 121 6.31 -18.13 0.21
N THR A 122 5.66 -17.01 0.59
CA THR A 122 5.56 -15.84 -0.28
C THR A 122 6.93 -15.22 -0.52
N ALA A 123 7.75 -15.08 0.52
CA ALA A 123 9.11 -14.55 0.40
C ALA A 123 9.96 -15.42 -0.54
N ALA A 124 9.88 -16.75 -0.40
CA ALA A 124 10.60 -17.68 -1.26
C ALA A 124 10.13 -17.58 -2.72
N SER A 125 8.83 -17.45 -2.99
CA SER A 125 8.31 -17.37 -4.36
C SER A 125 8.73 -16.10 -5.11
N VAL A 126 9.08 -15.03 -4.39
CA VAL A 126 9.54 -13.74 -4.95
C VAL A 126 11.02 -13.47 -4.66
N GLY A 127 11.81 -14.49 -4.30
CA GLY A 127 13.25 -14.39 -4.12
C GLY A 127 13.74 -13.58 -2.92
N VAL A 128 12.88 -13.29 -1.94
CA VAL A 128 13.22 -12.56 -0.71
C VAL A 128 13.90 -13.49 0.27
N THR A 129 15.18 -13.27 0.55
CA THR A 129 15.99 -14.05 1.50
C THR A 129 15.94 -13.47 2.92
N ASN A 130 15.84 -12.16 3.05
CA ASN A 130 15.72 -11.47 4.35
C ASN A 130 14.47 -10.58 4.39
N ARG A 131 13.39 -11.08 4.97
CA ARG A 131 12.12 -10.34 5.08
C ARG A 131 12.18 -9.10 5.98
N LEU A 132 13.21 -8.96 6.83
CA LEU A 132 13.45 -7.79 7.69
C LEU A 132 14.32 -6.72 7.01
N ASP A 133 14.90 -7.02 5.87
CA ASP A 133 15.51 -6.04 5.00
C ASP A 133 14.39 -5.23 4.33
N PRO A 134 14.35 -3.89 4.51
CA PRO A 134 13.25 -3.07 4.01
C PRO A 134 13.16 -3.10 2.49
N ILE A 135 14.29 -3.07 1.78
CA ILE A 135 14.33 -3.03 0.32
C ILE A 135 13.85 -4.36 -0.25
N GLN A 136 14.40 -5.48 0.22
CA GLN A 136 13.93 -6.79 -0.22
C GLN A 136 12.44 -6.98 0.09
N SER A 137 11.97 -6.52 1.24
CA SER A 137 10.55 -6.62 1.61
C SER A 137 9.66 -5.80 0.69
N ILE A 138 10.04 -4.57 0.33
CA ILE A 138 9.29 -3.69 -0.58
C ILE A 138 9.25 -4.29 -1.99
N TYR A 139 10.39 -4.69 -2.54
CA TYR A 139 10.48 -5.26 -3.90
C TYR A 139 9.73 -6.60 -4.00
N GLY A 140 9.89 -7.48 -3.01
CA GLY A 140 9.16 -8.74 -2.96
C GLY A 140 7.65 -8.55 -2.82
N GLY A 141 7.22 -7.54 -2.04
CA GLY A 141 5.81 -7.16 -1.95
C GLY A 141 5.26 -6.60 -3.27
N ALA A 142 6.04 -5.77 -3.96
CA ALA A 142 5.69 -5.22 -5.27
C ALA A 142 5.53 -6.33 -6.31
N GLN A 143 6.49 -7.23 -6.41
CA GLN A 143 6.41 -8.38 -7.31
C GLN A 143 5.19 -9.25 -7.01
N TYR A 144 4.94 -9.56 -5.74
CA TYR A 144 3.79 -10.37 -5.35
C TYR A 144 2.44 -9.73 -5.71
N ILE A 145 2.31 -8.40 -5.57
CA ILE A 145 1.10 -7.67 -5.97
C ILE A 145 0.93 -7.69 -7.50
N SER A 146 2.01 -7.48 -8.26
CA SER A 146 2.01 -7.55 -9.71
C SER A 146 1.61 -8.94 -10.23
N ASP A 147 2.16 -10.01 -9.63
CA ASP A 147 1.80 -11.39 -9.96
C ASP A 147 0.31 -11.67 -9.69
N LEU A 148 -0.25 -11.13 -8.60
CA LEU A 148 -1.68 -11.26 -8.30
C LEU A 148 -2.54 -10.51 -9.32
N LYS A 149 -2.13 -9.31 -9.75
CA LYS A 149 -2.83 -8.51 -10.77
C LYS A 149 -2.88 -9.27 -12.09
N SER A 150 -1.74 -9.76 -12.56
CA SER A 150 -1.64 -10.54 -13.81
C SER A 150 -2.52 -11.80 -13.80
N ASN A 151 -2.61 -12.49 -12.68
CA ASN A 151 -3.44 -13.70 -12.55
C ASN A 151 -4.94 -13.41 -12.52
N THR A 152 -5.37 -12.18 -12.18
CA THR A 152 -6.78 -11.79 -12.17
C THR A 152 -7.26 -11.36 -13.57
N ASP A 153 -6.38 -10.78 -14.38
CA ASP A 153 -6.71 -10.34 -15.75
C ASP A 153 -6.93 -11.53 -16.71
N TYR A 154 -6.30 -12.68 -16.44
CA TYR A 154 -6.54 -13.93 -17.21
C TYR A 154 -7.94 -14.54 -16.99
N GLY A 155 -8.62 -14.19 -15.90
CA GLY A 155 -9.94 -14.73 -15.56
C GLY A 155 -11.12 -14.01 -16.24
N THR A 156 -10.91 -12.86 -16.88
CA THR A 156 -11.96 -12.04 -17.47
C THR A 156 -12.09 -12.15 -19.00
N SER A 157 -11.19 -12.88 -19.66
CA SER A 157 -11.16 -12.99 -21.12
C SER A 157 -11.77 -14.27 -21.68
N SER A 158 -12.48 -15.07 -20.87
CA SER A 158 -13.20 -16.29 -21.33
C SER A 158 -14.62 -16.31 -20.79
N GLY A 159 -15.45 -15.43 -21.34
CA GLY A 159 -16.89 -15.38 -21.14
C GLY A 159 -17.56 -14.88 -22.41
#